data_019afd05d75243f44b77bf4368169f7b
#
_entry.id   019afd05d75243f44b77bf4368169f7b
#
_cell.length_a   1.000
_cell.length_b   1.000
_cell.length_c   1.000
_cell.angle_alpha   90.00
_cell.angle_beta   90.00
_cell.angle_gamma   90.00
#
_symmetry.space_group_name_H-M   'P 1'
#
loop_
_entity.id
_entity.type
_entity.pdbx_description
1 polymer ?
#
loop_
_entity_poly.entity_id
_entity_poly.type
_entity_poly.pdbx_seq_one_letter_code
_entity_poly.pdbx_strand_id
1 'polypeptide(L)'
;MVEKPQAGALPAGTLCVRHLAFAYGRRTLWSDVCFEAHAGSVTAILGNNGTGKSTLMNCIAGILKPRAGSVTLDGADVLALTRRERARLIAYVAQRFESASTSVYDTVLLGRLPYFAARPSARDYEIVETTLRDLGIASWADRDASTLSGGEGQRVMLARAIAQQPKVLLLDEPTASLDLGSRVETLRYVRAYAKRCGVAVLMVSHDVNAALEVCSHLVLTDPKGFVQSVAADAVTDAQLSHTYGVSVRLRTLEDRRFVLAGD
;
A
#
# COMPACT_ATOMS: atom_id res chain seq x y z
N MET A 1 16.27 13.90 29.85
CA MET A 1 16.39 12.43 29.69
C MET A 1 15.05 11.97 29.14
N VAL A 2 14.95 11.76 27.82
CA VAL A 2 13.73 11.26 27.19
C VAL A 2 13.79 9.75 27.24
N GLU A 3 12.84 9.13 27.96
CA GLU A 3 12.71 7.68 28.06
C GLU A 3 12.57 7.07 26.66
N LYS A 4 13.45 6.12 26.34
CA LYS A 4 13.28 5.24 25.18
C LYS A 4 12.03 4.40 25.41
N PRO A 5 11.08 4.34 24.46
CA PRO A 5 9.96 3.43 24.58
C PRO A 5 10.49 1.99 24.64
N GLN A 6 10.06 1.25 25.65
CA GLN A 6 10.32 -0.18 25.79
C GLN A 6 9.74 -0.89 24.55
N ALA A 7 10.61 -1.61 23.85
CA ALA A 7 10.21 -2.45 22.72
C ALA A 7 9.38 -3.64 23.25
N GLY A 8 8.08 -3.45 23.40
CA GLY A 8 7.13 -4.55 23.48
C GLY A 8 7.22 -5.36 22.18
N ALA A 9 7.11 -6.69 22.25
CA ALA A 9 7.10 -7.54 21.07
C ALA A 9 5.98 -7.09 20.11
N LEU A 10 6.37 -6.65 18.91
CA LEU A 10 5.39 -6.22 17.89
C LEU A 10 4.52 -7.40 17.46
N PRO A 11 3.23 -7.17 17.15
CA PRO A 11 2.37 -8.22 16.60
C PRO A 11 2.99 -8.83 15.35
N ALA A 12 2.86 -10.15 15.17
CA ALA A 12 3.34 -10.85 13.99
C ALA A 12 2.74 -10.22 12.71
N GLY A 13 3.55 -10.06 11.65
CA GLY A 13 3.16 -9.41 10.41
C GLY A 13 3.27 -7.88 10.45
N THR A 14 4.01 -7.30 11.40
CA THR A 14 4.25 -5.85 11.45
C THR A 14 5.44 -5.46 10.57
N LEU A 15 5.20 -4.57 9.60
CA LEU A 15 6.23 -3.89 8.83
C LEU A 15 6.72 -2.68 9.63
N CYS A 16 8.02 -2.63 9.91
CA CYS A 16 8.64 -1.49 10.59
C CYS A 16 9.61 -0.78 9.65
N VAL A 17 9.44 0.52 9.52
CA VAL A 17 10.37 1.43 8.83
C VAL A 17 11.07 2.26 9.90
N ARG A 18 12.41 2.24 9.92
CA ARG A 18 13.21 2.96 10.93
C ARG A 18 14.32 3.78 10.27
N HIS A 19 14.32 5.06 10.57
CA HIS A 19 15.34 6.03 10.14
C HIS A 19 15.64 5.98 8.64
N LEU A 20 14.60 5.69 7.82
CA LEU A 20 14.77 5.53 6.39
C LEU A 20 15.06 6.90 5.76
N ALA A 21 16.13 6.96 4.96
CA ALA A 21 16.57 8.17 4.26
C ALA A 21 16.75 7.90 2.78
N PHE A 22 16.34 8.85 1.94
CA PHE A 22 16.51 8.77 0.50
C PHE A 22 16.78 10.13 -0.14
N ALA A 23 17.57 10.11 -1.23
CA ALA A 23 17.83 11.28 -2.06
C ALA A 23 18.09 10.88 -3.50
N TYR A 24 17.63 11.69 -4.45
CA TYR A 24 18.03 11.66 -5.85
C TYR A 24 19.24 12.57 -6.06
N GLY A 25 20.42 11.98 -6.31
CA GLY A 25 21.66 12.74 -6.43
C GLY A 25 21.91 13.59 -5.17
N ARG A 26 21.89 14.93 -5.31
CA ARG A 26 22.08 15.87 -4.19
C ARG A 26 20.77 16.31 -3.52
N ARG A 27 19.60 16.00 -4.13
CA ARG A 27 18.30 16.39 -3.59
C ARG A 27 17.82 15.36 -2.59
N THR A 28 17.86 15.67 -1.30
CA THR A 28 17.24 14.86 -0.25
C THR A 28 15.72 14.96 -0.35
N LEU A 29 15.04 13.83 -0.34
CA LEU A 29 13.58 13.78 -0.24
C LEU A 29 13.16 13.76 1.23
N TRP A 30 13.74 12.86 2.00
CA TRP A 30 13.50 12.70 3.43
C TRP A 30 14.74 12.03 4.07
N SER A 31 14.98 12.32 5.35
CA SER A 31 16.19 11.91 6.07
C SER A 31 15.95 11.03 7.28
N ASP A 32 14.70 10.95 7.77
CA ASP A 32 14.37 10.22 8.98
C ASP A 32 12.91 9.77 8.98
N VAL A 33 12.58 8.79 8.14
CA VAL A 33 11.22 8.23 8.08
C VAL A 33 11.10 7.07 9.06
N CYS A 34 10.17 7.21 10.01
CA CYS A 34 9.88 6.18 11.01
C CYS A 34 8.37 5.96 11.10
N PHE A 35 7.91 4.74 10.86
CA PHE A 35 6.52 4.32 11.09
C PHE A 35 6.39 2.79 11.14
N GLU A 36 5.22 2.34 11.51
CA GLU A 36 4.83 0.93 11.50
C GLU A 36 3.54 0.74 10.70
N ALA A 37 3.43 -0.40 10.01
CA ALA A 37 2.20 -0.87 9.40
C ALA A 37 1.89 -2.27 9.94
N HIS A 38 0.74 -2.38 10.61
CA HIS A 38 0.40 -3.58 11.36
C HIS A 38 -0.41 -4.58 10.54
N ALA A 39 -0.18 -5.87 10.77
CA ALA A 39 -0.98 -6.94 10.21
C ALA A 39 -2.48 -6.73 10.45
N GLY A 40 -3.29 -7.06 9.47
CA GLY A 40 -4.74 -6.92 9.56
C GLY A 40 -5.26 -5.49 9.45
N SER A 41 -4.39 -4.52 9.16
CA SER A 41 -4.76 -3.11 9.09
C SER A 41 -4.34 -2.43 7.79
N VAL A 42 -4.92 -1.27 7.53
CA VAL A 42 -4.56 -0.40 6.40
C VAL A 42 -3.93 0.88 6.96
N THR A 43 -2.75 1.22 6.46
CA THR A 43 -2.04 2.48 6.74
C THR A 43 -1.99 3.30 5.46
N ALA A 44 -2.44 4.57 5.50
CA ALA A 44 -2.34 5.45 4.35
C ALA A 44 -1.11 6.37 4.43
N ILE A 45 -0.41 6.56 3.31
CA ILE A 45 0.58 7.61 3.11
C ILE A 45 -0.11 8.77 2.41
N LEU A 46 -0.17 9.92 3.09
CA LEU A 46 -0.86 11.13 2.65
C LEU A 46 0.12 12.29 2.49
N GLY A 47 -0.19 13.20 1.59
CA GLY A 47 0.59 14.43 1.35
C GLY A 47 0.51 14.90 -0.09
N ASN A 48 1.05 16.09 -0.36
CA ASN A 48 1.07 16.71 -1.68
C ASN A 48 1.87 15.89 -2.71
N ASN A 49 1.69 16.20 -3.98
CA ASN A 49 2.48 15.62 -5.06
C ASN A 49 3.97 16.01 -4.91
N GLY A 50 4.86 15.07 -5.23
CA GLY A 50 6.30 15.32 -5.18
C GLY A 50 6.95 15.19 -3.80
N THR A 51 6.21 14.83 -2.75
CA THR A 51 6.76 14.57 -1.39
C THR A 51 7.51 13.24 -1.26
N GLY A 52 7.54 12.42 -2.31
CA GLY A 52 8.29 11.17 -2.33
C GLY A 52 7.50 9.93 -1.90
N LYS A 53 6.16 9.97 -1.86
CA LYS A 53 5.30 8.84 -1.45
C LYS A 53 5.57 7.56 -2.24
N SER A 54 5.54 7.61 -3.58
CA SER A 54 5.86 6.45 -4.43
C SER A 54 7.34 6.03 -4.31
N THR A 55 8.25 6.99 -4.07
CA THR A 55 9.65 6.67 -3.77
C THR A 55 9.78 5.89 -2.47
N LEU A 56 9.02 6.26 -1.43
CA LEU A 56 8.98 5.54 -0.16
C LEU A 56 8.46 4.11 -0.36
N MET A 57 7.38 3.95 -1.12
CA MET A 57 6.85 2.62 -1.50
C MET A 57 7.91 1.78 -2.24
N ASN A 58 8.62 2.38 -3.19
CA ASN A 58 9.69 1.72 -3.94
C ASN A 58 10.89 1.32 -3.06
N CYS A 59 11.24 2.13 -2.05
CA CYS A 59 12.25 1.76 -1.06
C CYS A 59 11.80 0.59 -0.20
N ILE A 60 10.56 0.60 0.28
CA ILE A 60 9.99 -0.50 1.08
C ILE A 60 9.92 -1.80 0.26
N ALA A 61 9.52 -1.71 -1.01
CA ALA A 61 9.51 -2.84 -1.94
C ALA A 61 10.93 -3.34 -2.31
N GLY A 62 11.98 -2.59 -1.95
CA GLY A 62 13.37 -2.88 -2.32
C GLY A 62 13.65 -2.73 -3.82
N ILE A 63 12.84 -1.93 -4.52
CA ILE A 63 13.05 -1.50 -5.91
C ILE A 63 14.12 -0.41 -5.94
N LEU A 64 14.02 0.56 -5.02
CA LEU A 64 15.03 1.59 -4.80
C LEU A 64 15.81 1.30 -3.53
N LYS A 65 17.13 1.53 -3.57
CA LYS A 65 18.01 1.36 -2.40
C LYS A 65 18.01 2.65 -1.58
N PRO A 66 17.55 2.64 -0.32
CA PRO A 66 17.65 3.82 0.55
C PRO A 66 19.13 4.14 0.88
N ARG A 67 19.39 5.38 1.28
CA ARG A 67 20.74 5.81 1.72
C ARG A 67 21.07 5.33 3.13
N ALA A 68 20.07 5.28 3.99
CA ALA A 68 20.19 4.84 5.38
C ALA A 68 18.86 4.30 5.88
N GLY A 69 18.89 3.71 7.06
CA GLY A 69 17.72 3.13 7.74
C GLY A 69 17.48 1.68 7.38
N SER A 70 16.37 1.14 7.89
CA SER A 70 16.00 -0.25 7.71
C SER A 70 14.51 -0.41 7.47
N VAL A 71 14.15 -1.48 6.78
CA VAL A 71 12.79 -1.96 6.61
C VAL A 71 12.75 -3.39 7.09
N THR A 72 12.03 -3.66 8.17
CA THR A 72 11.92 -5.00 8.74
C THR A 72 10.50 -5.50 8.74
N LEU A 73 10.33 -6.80 8.55
CA LEU A 73 9.06 -7.51 8.71
C LEU A 73 9.27 -8.64 9.71
N ASP A 74 8.52 -8.64 10.79
CA ASP A 74 8.71 -9.60 11.89
C ASP A 74 10.16 -9.63 12.41
N GLY A 75 10.85 -8.49 12.40
CA GLY A 75 12.25 -8.35 12.80
C GLY A 75 13.29 -8.74 11.74
N ALA A 76 12.89 -9.37 10.63
CA ALA A 76 13.80 -9.72 9.54
C ALA A 76 13.99 -8.52 8.58
N ASP A 77 15.23 -8.20 8.22
CA ASP A 77 15.54 -7.14 7.26
C ASP A 77 15.08 -7.53 5.85
N VAL A 78 14.04 -6.85 5.37
CA VAL A 78 13.45 -7.08 4.05
C VAL A 78 14.40 -6.69 2.91
N LEU A 79 15.25 -5.69 3.14
CA LEU A 79 16.17 -5.19 2.12
C LEU A 79 17.36 -6.12 1.89
N ALA A 80 17.70 -6.95 2.88
CA ALA A 80 18.74 -7.97 2.78
C ALA A 80 18.29 -9.25 2.04
N LEU A 81 16.97 -9.44 1.87
CA LEU A 81 16.42 -10.61 1.18
C LEU A 81 16.70 -10.57 -0.32
N THR A 82 16.82 -11.77 -0.92
CA THR A 82 16.81 -11.91 -2.39
C THR A 82 15.50 -11.38 -2.98
N ARG A 83 15.51 -11.02 -4.26
CA ARG A 83 14.28 -10.56 -4.95
C ARG A 83 13.13 -11.56 -4.84
N ARG A 84 13.44 -12.85 -4.94
CA ARG A 84 12.44 -13.93 -4.87
C ARG A 84 11.86 -14.09 -3.46
N GLU A 85 12.68 -14.07 -2.43
CA GLU A 85 12.24 -14.13 -1.03
C GLU A 85 11.39 -12.93 -0.68
N ARG A 86 11.83 -11.71 -1.04
CA ARG A 86 11.09 -10.48 -0.82
C ARG A 86 9.76 -10.49 -1.57
N ALA A 87 9.72 -10.99 -2.82
CA ALA A 87 8.49 -11.11 -3.58
C ALA A 87 7.50 -12.13 -3.01
N ARG A 88 7.89 -13.02 -2.11
CA ARG A 88 6.95 -13.86 -1.34
C ARG A 88 6.34 -13.15 -0.14
N LEU A 89 6.95 -12.06 0.29
CA LEU A 89 6.51 -11.31 1.47
C LEU A 89 5.78 -10.03 1.12
N ILE A 90 6.22 -9.33 0.08
CA ILE A 90 5.72 -8.02 -0.32
C ILE A 90 5.17 -8.08 -1.74
N ALA A 91 3.91 -7.70 -1.91
CA ALA A 91 3.31 -7.41 -3.20
C ALA A 91 3.19 -5.89 -3.41
N TYR A 92 3.39 -5.43 -4.63
CA TYR A 92 3.30 -4.02 -5.00
C TYR A 92 2.40 -3.82 -6.22
N VAL A 93 1.40 -2.97 -6.05
CA VAL A 93 0.52 -2.48 -7.13
C VAL A 93 0.92 -1.05 -7.42
N ALA A 94 1.50 -0.83 -8.60
CA ALA A 94 1.88 0.51 -9.07
C ALA A 94 0.65 1.30 -9.55
N GLN A 95 0.78 2.63 -9.56
CA GLN A 95 -0.28 3.55 -9.95
C GLN A 95 -0.79 3.31 -11.38
N ARG A 96 0.11 2.95 -12.32
CA ARG A 96 -0.24 2.72 -13.72
C ARG A 96 -0.36 1.23 -14.00
N PHE A 97 -1.45 0.87 -14.66
CA PHE A 97 -1.61 -0.44 -15.25
C PHE A 97 -0.87 -0.47 -16.59
N GLU A 98 0.18 -1.26 -16.66
CA GLU A 98 0.85 -1.61 -17.90
C GLU A 98 0.51 -3.06 -18.20
N SER A 99 -0.29 -3.30 -19.24
CA SER A 99 -0.63 -4.66 -19.66
C SER A 99 0.18 -5.06 -20.88
N ALA A 100 0.70 -6.28 -20.85
CA ALA A 100 1.07 -6.99 -22.07
C ALA A 100 -0.20 -7.59 -22.69
N SER A 101 -0.17 -7.89 -23.99
CA SER A 101 -1.24 -8.66 -24.67
C SER A 101 -1.18 -10.11 -24.17
N THR A 102 -1.92 -10.37 -23.08
CA THR A 102 -2.01 -11.68 -22.41
C THR A 102 -3.37 -11.74 -21.71
N SER A 103 -3.85 -12.96 -21.39
CA SER A 103 -5.12 -13.11 -20.71
C SER A 103 -5.10 -12.51 -19.29
N VAL A 104 -6.28 -12.12 -18.79
CA VAL A 104 -6.45 -11.74 -17.39
C VAL A 104 -5.99 -12.86 -16.47
N TYR A 105 -6.32 -14.11 -16.81
CA TYR A 105 -5.90 -15.29 -16.05
C TYR A 105 -4.37 -15.37 -15.93
N ASP A 106 -3.66 -15.28 -17.05
CA ASP A 106 -2.20 -15.34 -17.07
C ASP A 106 -1.58 -14.15 -16.35
N THR A 107 -2.16 -12.95 -16.49
CA THR A 107 -1.73 -11.74 -15.75
C THR A 107 -1.80 -11.98 -14.24
N VAL A 108 -2.87 -12.59 -13.73
CA VAL A 108 -3.00 -12.90 -12.30
C VAL A 108 -2.07 -14.04 -11.89
N LEU A 109 -1.87 -15.05 -12.76
CA LEU A 109 -0.95 -16.17 -12.53
C LEU A 109 0.50 -15.68 -12.38
N LEU A 110 0.90 -14.59 -13.02
CA LEU A 110 2.21 -13.97 -12.82
C LEU A 110 2.45 -13.57 -11.35
N GLY A 111 1.41 -13.33 -10.56
CA GLY A 111 1.53 -13.13 -9.11
C GLY A 111 2.14 -14.34 -8.39
N ARG A 112 2.03 -15.54 -8.96
CA ARG A 112 2.57 -16.77 -8.40
C ARG A 112 4.02 -17.05 -8.78
N LEU A 113 4.63 -16.26 -9.69
CA LEU A 113 6.03 -16.42 -10.14
C LEU A 113 7.05 -16.68 -9.01
N PRO A 114 6.99 -16.01 -7.84
CA PRO A 114 7.94 -16.26 -6.76
C PRO A 114 7.90 -17.70 -6.22
N TYR A 115 6.83 -18.45 -6.49
CA TYR A 115 6.61 -19.80 -5.99
C TYR A 115 6.92 -20.90 -7.03
N PHE A 116 6.99 -20.54 -8.32
CA PHE A 116 7.27 -21.51 -9.35
C PHE A 116 8.63 -22.19 -9.14
N ALA A 117 8.69 -23.50 -9.32
CA ALA A 117 9.95 -24.23 -9.54
C ALA A 117 10.40 -24.05 -10.99
N ALA A 118 9.87 -24.86 -11.92
CA ALA A 118 10.06 -24.70 -13.37
C ALA A 118 8.77 -24.23 -14.05
N ARG A 119 7.61 -24.57 -13.48
CA ARG A 119 6.27 -24.22 -13.99
C ARG A 119 5.28 -24.10 -12.83
N PRO A 120 4.09 -23.52 -13.06
CA PRO A 120 3.01 -23.43 -12.07
C PRO A 120 2.61 -24.84 -11.57
N SER A 121 2.25 -24.95 -10.30
CA SER A 121 1.66 -26.12 -9.69
C SER A 121 0.13 -26.07 -9.73
N ALA A 122 -0.54 -27.19 -9.48
CA ALA A 122 -2.02 -27.22 -9.34
C ALA A 122 -2.51 -26.21 -8.29
N ARG A 123 -1.77 -26.07 -7.18
CA ARG A 123 -2.09 -25.09 -6.13
C ARG A 123 -2.03 -23.64 -6.62
N ASP A 124 -1.12 -23.32 -7.55
CA ASP A 124 -1.02 -21.96 -8.08
C ASP A 124 -2.26 -21.62 -8.93
N TYR A 125 -2.77 -22.57 -9.70
CA TYR A 125 -4.00 -22.44 -10.46
C TYR A 125 -5.22 -22.27 -9.54
N GLU A 126 -5.35 -23.08 -8.49
CA GLU A 126 -6.44 -22.95 -7.48
C GLU A 126 -6.46 -21.58 -6.81
N ILE A 127 -5.27 -21.03 -6.47
CA ILE A 127 -5.14 -19.69 -5.88
C ILE A 127 -5.61 -18.63 -6.85
N VAL A 128 -5.24 -18.71 -8.12
CA VAL A 128 -5.66 -17.77 -9.17
C VAL A 128 -7.17 -17.80 -9.35
N GLU A 129 -7.77 -18.98 -9.53
CA GLU A 129 -9.22 -19.15 -9.68
C GLU A 129 -9.99 -18.59 -8.48
N THR A 130 -9.51 -18.88 -7.27
CA THR A 130 -10.12 -18.38 -6.04
C THR A 130 -10.01 -16.86 -5.97
N THR A 131 -8.86 -16.29 -6.33
CA THR A 131 -8.65 -14.84 -6.32
C THR A 131 -9.55 -14.13 -7.34
N LEU A 132 -9.70 -14.67 -8.54
CA LEU A 132 -10.58 -14.14 -9.58
C LEU A 132 -12.05 -14.14 -9.13
N ARG A 133 -12.49 -15.23 -8.46
CA ARG A 133 -13.84 -15.34 -7.89
C ARG A 133 -14.07 -14.34 -6.75
N ASP A 134 -13.14 -14.25 -5.81
CA ASP A 134 -13.22 -13.35 -4.65
C ASP A 134 -13.32 -11.87 -5.06
N LEU A 135 -12.71 -11.49 -6.18
CA LEU A 135 -12.75 -10.14 -6.74
C LEU A 135 -13.89 -9.93 -7.75
N GLY A 136 -14.70 -10.95 -8.02
CA GLY A 136 -15.82 -10.86 -8.96
C GLY A 136 -15.42 -10.67 -10.42
N ILE A 137 -14.22 -11.12 -10.81
CA ILE A 137 -13.67 -10.97 -12.17
C ILE A 137 -13.40 -12.32 -12.86
N ALA A 138 -13.98 -13.40 -12.37
CA ALA A 138 -13.79 -14.73 -12.96
C ALA A 138 -14.26 -14.79 -14.43
N SER A 139 -15.32 -14.06 -14.78
CA SER A 139 -15.80 -13.96 -16.17
C SER A 139 -14.86 -13.21 -17.12
N TRP A 140 -13.82 -12.56 -16.61
CA TRP A 140 -12.82 -11.87 -17.42
C TRP A 140 -11.59 -12.73 -17.73
N ALA A 141 -11.52 -13.96 -17.20
CA ALA A 141 -10.33 -14.80 -17.24
C ALA A 141 -9.67 -14.88 -18.63
N ASP A 142 -10.47 -15.08 -19.68
CA ASP A 142 -10.00 -15.24 -21.06
C ASP A 142 -9.89 -13.91 -21.84
N ARG A 143 -10.28 -12.78 -21.24
CA ARG A 143 -10.15 -11.47 -21.90
C ARG A 143 -8.68 -11.08 -22.02
N ASP A 144 -8.32 -10.42 -23.12
CA ASP A 144 -7.02 -9.78 -23.27
C ASP A 144 -6.91 -8.59 -22.30
N ALA A 145 -5.92 -8.62 -21.42
CA ALA A 145 -5.70 -7.60 -20.40
C ALA A 145 -5.41 -6.21 -21.02
N SER A 146 -4.91 -6.15 -22.26
CA SER A 146 -4.66 -4.89 -22.97
C SER A 146 -5.95 -4.15 -23.38
N THR A 147 -7.09 -4.86 -23.40
CA THR A 147 -8.40 -4.29 -23.78
C THR A 147 -9.20 -3.75 -22.60
N LEU A 148 -8.66 -3.88 -21.38
CA LEU A 148 -9.35 -3.46 -20.16
C LEU A 148 -9.36 -1.94 -20.01
N SER A 149 -10.45 -1.41 -19.47
CA SER A 149 -10.49 -0.04 -18.98
C SER A 149 -9.50 0.15 -17.82
N GLY A 150 -9.12 1.39 -17.51
CA GLY A 150 -8.20 1.68 -16.41
C GLY A 150 -8.66 1.09 -15.06
N GLY A 151 -9.96 1.15 -14.78
CA GLY A 151 -10.54 0.58 -13.56
C GLY A 151 -10.54 -0.94 -13.54
N GLU A 152 -10.88 -1.59 -14.66
CA GLU A 152 -10.79 -3.05 -14.79
C GLU A 152 -9.35 -3.52 -14.65
N GLY A 153 -8.40 -2.85 -15.31
CA GLY A 153 -6.97 -3.14 -15.21
C GLY A 153 -6.45 -3.02 -13.78
N GLN A 154 -6.88 -1.99 -13.03
CA GLN A 154 -6.51 -1.83 -11.63
C GLN A 154 -7.03 -2.98 -10.76
N ARG A 155 -8.25 -3.47 -11.01
CA ARG A 155 -8.81 -4.65 -10.31
C ARG A 155 -8.03 -5.92 -10.63
N VAL A 156 -7.57 -6.10 -11.87
CA VAL A 156 -6.72 -7.22 -12.29
C VAL A 156 -5.33 -7.14 -11.62
N MET A 157 -4.73 -5.94 -11.51
CA MET A 157 -3.46 -5.77 -10.81
C MET A 157 -3.58 -6.05 -9.30
N LEU A 158 -4.70 -5.67 -8.69
CA LEU A 158 -5.00 -6.04 -7.32
C LEU A 158 -5.14 -7.57 -7.17
N ALA A 159 -5.83 -8.24 -8.10
CA ALA A 159 -5.93 -9.70 -8.13
C ALA A 159 -4.56 -10.36 -8.22
N ARG A 160 -3.70 -9.89 -9.12
CA ARG A 160 -2.31 -10.38 -9.25
C ARG A 160 -1.53 -10.25 -7.94
N ALA A 161 -1.64 -9.11 -7.26
CA ALA A 161 -0.97 -8.86 -6.00
C ALA A 161 -1.51 -9.74 -4.86
N ILE A 162 -2.82 -9.98 -4.82
CA ILE A 162 -3.47 -10.87 -3.84
C ILE A 162 -3.13 -12.34 -4.09
N ALA A 163 -3.09 -12.77 -5.37
CA ALA A 163 -2.68 -14.13 -5.73
C ALA A 163 -1.25 -14.45 -5.27
N GLN A 164 -0.39 -13.45 -5.11
CA GLN A 164 0.94 -13.60 -4.53
C GLN A 164 0.90 -14.04 -3.05
N GLN A 165 -0.23 -13.88 -2.34
CA GLN A 165 -0.41 -14.18 -0.92
C GLN A 165 0.65 -13.49 -0.03
N PRO A 166 0.79 -12.17 -0.13
CA PRO A 166 1.83 -11.42 0.57
C PRO A 166 1.49 -11.28 2.06
N LYS A 167 2.53 -10.99 2.88
CA LYS A 167 2.35 -10.47 4.25
C LYS A 167 2.18 -8.94 4.27
N VAL A 168 2.73 -8.26 3.27
CA VAL A 168 2.62 -6.80 3.09
C VAL A 168 2.11 -6.51 1.69
N LEU A 169 1.05 -5.71 1.58
CA LEU A 169 0.50 -5.25 0.31
C LEU A 169 0.69 -3.75 0.18
N LEU A 170 1.48 -3.35 -0.81
CA LEU A 170 1.77 -1.96 -1.14
C LEU A 170 0.87 -1.54 -2.31
N LEU A 171 0.08 -0.48 -2.13
CA LEU A 171 -0.86 0.04 -3.12
C LEU A 171 -0.54 1.51 -3.42
N ASP A 172 -0.08 1.80 -4.63
CA ASP A 172 0.21 3.18 -5.04
C ASP A 172 -0.98 3.75 -5.82
N GLU A 173 -1.79 4.57 -5.16
CA GLU A 173 -3.02 5.18 -5.68
C GLU A 173 -4.01 4.17 -6.31
N PRO A 174 -4.43 3.13 -5.57
CA PRO A 174 -5.19 2.02 -6.14
C PRO A 174 -6.59 2.39 -6.65
N THR A 175 -7.02 3.63 -6.44
CA THR A 175 -8.37 4.09 -6.79
C THR A 175 -8.39 5.31 -7.71
N ALA A 176 -7.23 5.76 -8.22
CA ALA A 176 -7.12 6.99 -9.01
C ALA A 176 -7.94 6.97 -10.31
N SER A 177 -8.09 5.80 -10.93
CA SER A 177 -8.81 5.63 -12.22
C SER A 177 -10.23 5.08 -12.05
N LEU A 178 -10.76 5.01 -10.81
CA LEU A 178 -12.05 4.40 -10.51
C LEU A 178 -13.14 5.46 -10.34
N ASP A 179 -14.34 5.14 -10.81
CA ASP A 179 -15.56 5.86 -10.41
C ASP A 179 -15.83 5.70 -8.90
N LEU A 180 -16.77 6.49 -8.37
CA LEU A 180 -17.06 6.53 -6.94
C LEU A 180 -17.47 5.16 -6.37
N GLY A 181 -18.34 4.43 -7.09
CA GLY A 181 -18.82 3.11 -6.65
C GLY A 181 -17.68 2.09 -6.58
N SER A 182 -16.95 1.95 -7.68
CA SER A 182 -15.79 1.04 -7.78
C SER A 182 -14.67 1.38 -6.77
N ARG A 183 -14.48 2.68 -6.47
CA ARG A 183 -13.54 3.14 -5.44
C ARG A 183 -13.93 2.62 -4.06
N VAL A 184 -15.19 2.83 -3.66
CA VAL A 184 -15.70 2.39 -2.35
C VAL A 184 -15.62 0.87 -2.23
N GLU A 185 -16.02 0.13 -3.25
CA GLU A 185 -15.92 -1.34 -3.27
C GLU A 185 -14.47 -1.82 -3.11
N THR A 186 -13.54 -1.23 -3.88
CA THR A 186 -12.11 -1.60 -3.82
C THR A 186 -11.53 -1.36 -2.43
N LEU A 187 -11.79 -0.21 -1.82
CA LEU A 187 -11.27 0.12 -0.50
C LEU A 187 -11.87 -0.78 0.59
N ARG A 188 -13.17 -1.07 0.52
CA ARG A 188 -13.82 -2.02 1.43
C ARG A 188 -13.24 -3.43 1.30
N TYR A 189 -13.01 -3.87 0.06
CA TYR A 189 -12.38 -5.16 -0.20
C TYR A 189 -10.96 -5.22 0.38
N VAL A 190 -10.13 -4.20 0.13
CA VAL A 190 -8.76 -4.12 0.66
C VAL A 190 -8.75 -4.19 2.19
N ARG A 191 -9.64 -3.43 2.86
CA ARG A 191 -9.78 -3.46 4.32
C ARG A 191 -10.20 -4.83 4.84
N ALA A 192 -11.20 -5.45 4.19
CA ALA A 192 -11.68 -6.78 4.56
C ALA A 192 -10.61 -7.85 4.33
N TYR A 193 -9.86 -7.76 3.22
CA TYR A 193 -8.74 -8.64 2.91
C TYR A 193 -7.62 -8.53 3.95
N ALA A 194 -7.21 -7.30 4.29
CA ALA A 194 -6.22 -7.05 5.32
C ALA A 194 -6.59 -7.76 6.62
N LYS A 195 -7.82 -7.52 7.11
CA LYS A 195 -8.33 -8.09 8.36
C LYS A 195 -8.46 -9.63 8.31
N ARG A 196 -9.00 -10.18 7.21
CA ARG A 196 -9.24 -11.62 7.06
C ARG A 196 -7.95 -12.41 6.97
N CYS A 197 -6.96 -11.88 6.23
CA CYS A 197 -5.72 -12.59 5.92
C CYS A 197 -4.52 -12.16 6.80
N GLY A 198 -4.71 -11.22 7.73
CA GLY A 198 -3.62 -10.71 8.57
C GLY A 198 -2.53 -9.99 7.77
N VAL A 199 -2.89 -9.33 6.66
CA VAL A 199 -1.95 -8.63 5.78
C VAL A 199 -1.80 -7.18 6.25
N ALA A 200 -0.56 -6.69 6.35
CA ALA A 200 -0.29 -5.27 6.53
C ALA A 200 -0.45 -4.55 5.19
N VAL A 201 -1.40 -3.64 5.06
CA VAL A 201 -1.60 -2.87 3.83
C VAL A 201 -1.06 -1.46 4.01
N LEU A 202 -0.21 -1.03 3.09
CA LEU A 202 0.28 0.34 3.00
C LEU A 202 -0.22 0.95 1.68
N MET A 203 -0.95 2.05 1.75
CA MET A 203 -1.62 2.65 0.60
C MET A 203 -1.26 4.13 0.45
N VAL A 204 -0.77 4.53 -0.71
CA VAL A 204 -0.72 5.96 -1.08
C VAL A 204 -2.11 6.40 -1.52
N SER A 205 -2.58 7.51 -0.99
CA SER A 205 -3.85 8.11 -1.40
C SER A 205 -3.76 9.64 -1.46
N HIS A 206 -4.49 10.24 -2.39
CA HIS A 206 -4.75 11.68 -2.42
C HIS A 206 -6.10 12.04 -1.79
N ASP A 207 -6.96 11.05 -1.58
CA ASP A 207 -8.27 11.24 -0.96
C ASP A 207 -8.16 11.00 0.54
N VAL A 208 -8.11 12.10 1.30
CA VAL A 208 -8.02 12.07 2.76
C VAL A 208 -9.28 11.47 3.37
N ASN A 209 -10.45 11.76 2.80
CA ASN A 209 -11.72 11.26 3.32
C ASN A 209 -11.82 9.75 3.16
N ALA A 210 -11.43 9.23 1.99
CA ALA A 210 -11.33 7.79 1.77
C ALA A 210 -10.32 7.12 2.72
N ALA A 211 -9.18 7.76 2.98
CA ALA A 211 -8.20 7.25 3.93
C ALA A 211 -8.74 7.21 5.37
N LEU A 212 -9.43 8.27 5.82
CA LEU A 212 -10.05 8.32 7.15
C LEU A 212 -11.14 7.24 7.34
N GLU A 213 -11.82 6.84 6.28
CA GLU A 213 -12.87 5.79 6.35
C GLU A 213 -12.29 4.38 6.51
N VAL A 214 -11.16 4.08 5.86
CA VAL A 214 -10.68 2.69 5.76
C VAL A 214 -9.39 2.40 6.51
N CYS A 215 -8.58 3.43 6.82
CA CYS A 215 -7.26 3.25 7.42
C CYS A 215 -7.32 3.38 8.94
N SER A 216 -6.49 2.63 9.63
CA SER A 216 -6.27 2.75 11.07
C SER A 216 -5.14 3.73 11.41
N HIS A 217 -4.18 3.93 10.49
CA HIS A 217 -3.03 4.80 10.66
C HIS A 217 -2.78 5.64 9.42
N LEU A 218 -2.22 6.82 9.63
CA LEU A 218 -1.82 7.76 8.59
C LEU A 218 -0.34 8.07 8.73
N VAL A 219 0.36 8.09 7.60
CA VAL A 219 1.72 8.60 7.47
C VAL A 219 1.63 9.89 6.66
N LEU A 220 1.79 11.02 7.32
CA LEU A 220 1.69 12.36 6.74
C LEU A 220 3.06 12.80 6.23
N THR A 221 3.13 13.24 4.97
CA THR A 221 4.39 13.70 4.34
C THR A 221 4.25 15.12 3.82
N ASP A 222 5.25 15.97 4.04
CA ASP A 222 5.27 17.34 3.53
C ASP A 222 6.38 17.56 2.47
N PRO A 223 6.35 18.68 1.73
CA PRO A 223 7.36 18.99 0.73
C PRO A 223 8.78 19.24 1.30
N LYS A 224 8.91 19.46 2.61
CA LYS A 224 10.19 19.67 3.30
C LYS A 224 10.83 18.36 3.75
N GLY A 225 10.17 17.23 3.48
CA GLY A 225 10.67 15.90 3.84
C GLY A 225 10.36 15.49 5.27
N PHE A 226 9.46 16.21 5.95
CA PHE A 226 8.92 15.80 7.23
C PHE A 226 7.95 14.64 7.05
N VAL A 227 8.06 13.64 7.91
CA VAL A 227 7.17 12.47 7.91
C VAL A 227 6.71 12.20 9.34
N GLN A 228 5.40 12.16 9.53
CA GLN A 228 4.78 11.88 10.83
C GLN A 228 3.79 10.72 10.71
N SER A 229 3.86 9.77 11.63
CA SER A 229 2.86 8.70 11.76
C SER A 229 1.89 9.04 12.89
N VAL A 230 0.60 8.84 12.64
CA VAL A 230 -0.49 9.12 13.57
C VAL A 230 -1.63 8.12 13.38
N ALA A 231 -2.33 7.76 14.46
CA ALA A 231 -3.56 6.98 14.35
C ALA A 231 -4.64 7.80 13.63
N ALA A 232 -5.43 7.17 12.77
CA ALA A 232 -6.39 7.89 11.93
C ALA A 232 -7.48 8.62 12.75
N ASP A 233 -7.83 8.08 13.92
CA ASP A 233 -8.77 8.70 14.88
C ASP A 233 -8.16 9.84 15.69
N ALA A 234 -6.83 9.93 15.78
CA ALA A 234 -6.09 10.94 16.54
C ALA A 234 -5.53 12.07 15.66
N VAL A 235 -5.66 12.02 14.32
CA VAL A 235 -5.18 13.08 13.44
C VAL A 235 -5.94 14.38 13.71
N THR A 236 -5.22 15.52 13.64
CA THR A 236 -5.74 16.85 13.95
C THR A 236 -5.81 17.76 12.71
N ASP A 237 -6.62 18.82 12.81
CA ASP A 237 -6.70 19.89 11.82
C ASP A 237 -5.32 20.49 11.51
N ALA A 238 -4.53 20.74 12.56
CA ALA A 238 -3.20 21.34 12.43
C ALA A 238 -2.23 20.44 11.65
N GLN A 239 -2.24 19.12 11.89
CA GLN A 239 -1.39 18.16 11.18
C GLN A 239 -1.76 18.09 9.69
N LEU A 240 -3.05 18.01 9.37
CA LEU A 240 -3.51 18.00 7.97
C LEU A 240 -3.25 19.34 7.28
N SER A 241 -3.51 20.45 7.96
CA SER A 241 -3.23 21.79 7.41
C SER A 241 -1.74 21.96 7.11
N HIS A 242 -0.84 21.49 8.00
CA HIS A 242 0.60 21.50 7.77
C HIS A 242 0.98 20.61 6.56
N THR A 243 0.43 19.39 6.49
CA THR A 243 0.71 18.46 5.41
C THR A 243 0.34 18.98 4.03
N TYR A 244 -0.83 19.64 3.94
CA TYR A 244 -1.35 20.11 2.65
C TYR A 244 -1.05 21.59 2.34
N GLY A 245 -0.59 22.35 3.34
CA GLY A 245 -0.28 23.78 3.20
C GLY A 245 -1.51 24.68 3.02
N VAL A 246 -2.71 24.17 3.38
CA VAL A 246 -3.99 24.89 3.32
C VAL A 246 -4.75 24.67 4.62
N SER A 247 -5.66 25.59 4.96
CA SER A 247 -6.53 25.42 6.12
C SER A 247 -7.43 24.21 5.93
N VAL A 248 -7.39 23.28 6.87
CA VAL A 248 -8.16 22.03 6.87
C VAL A 248 -8.90 21.91 8.19
N ARG A 249 -10.15 21.53 8.12
CA ARG A 249 -10.99 21.27 9.32
C ARG A 249 -11.57 19.87 9.27
N LEU A 250 -11.35 19.11 10.33
CA LEU A 250 -12.02 17.85 10.56
C LEU A 250 -13.41 18.10 11.14
N ARG A 251 -14.37 17.35 10.65
CA ARG A 251 -15.74 17.32 11.14
C ARG A 251 -16.17 15.88 11.36
N THR A 252 -17.10 15.68 12.25
CA THR A 252 -17.73 14.37 12.50
C THR A 252 -19.21 14.48 12.19
N LEU A 253 -19.70 13.59 11.36
CA LEU A 253 -21.12 13.42 11.04
C LEU A 253 -21.44 11.93 11.14
N GLU A 254 -22.45 11.56 11.93
CA GLU A 254 -22.87 10.16 12.10
C GLU A 254 -21.69 9.21 12.39
N ASP A 255 -20.83 9.59 13.35
CA ASP A 255 -19.60 8.86 13.76
C ASP A 255 -18.53 8.71 12.68
N ARG A 256 -18.65 9.39 11.53
CA ARG A 256 -17.63 9.42 10.48
C ARG A 256 -16.88 10.74 10.48
N ARG A 257 -15.57 10.64 10.45
CA ARG A 257 -14.69 11.82 10.32
C ARG A 257 -14.47 12.13 8.84
N PHE A 258 -14.56 13.40 8.51
CA PHE A 258 -14.28 13.90 7.16
C PHE A 258 -13.60 15.26 7.20
N VAL A 259 -12.89 15.55 6.15
CA VAL A 259 -12.12 16.77 5.96
C VAL A 259 -12.88 17.72 5.07
N LEU A 260 -12.96 18.96 5.54
CA LEU A 260 -13.34 20.13 4.74
C LEU A 260 -12.08 20.97 4.52
N ALA A 261 -11.75 21.26 3.26
CA ALA A 261 -10.78 22.28 2.90
C ALA A 261 -11.53 23.61 2.74
N GLY A 262 -11.03 24.66 3.34
CA GLY A 262 -11.64 25.98 3.25
C GLY A 262 -11.08 26.91 4.30
N ASP A 263 -11.33 28.17 4.10
CA ASP A 263 -10.89 29.31 4.93
C ASP A 263 -11.43 29.27 6.38
#